data_1f5e002bd4c296dacf27729d697226cb
#
_entry.id   1f5e002bd4c296dacf27729d697226cb
#
_cell.length_a   1.000
_cell.length_b   1.000
_cell.length_c   1.000
_cell.angle_alpha   90.00
_cell.angle_beta   90.00
_cell.angle_gamma   90.00
#
_symmetry.space_group_name_H-M   'P 1'
#
loop_
_entity.id
_entity.type
_entity.pdbx_description
1 polymer ?
#
loop_
_entity_poly.entity_id
_entity_poly.type
_entity_poly.pdbx_seq_one_letter_code
_entity_poly.pdbx_strand_id
1 'polypeptide(L)'
;SWTPNYSTHSIKSDVTNEVSGTGYSAGGESLTSITFATSGGTITWDAADVEWTSSTITGARYAVIYDDSLTNDPLICAIDFGGDFSTTSGTFKITWNASGIFTLDLTP
;
A
#
# COMPACT_ATOMS: atom_id res chain seq x y z
N SER A 1 -1.33 -15.48 -7.83
CA SER A 1 -1.31 -14.19 -7.16
C SER A 1 -2.73 -13.71 -6.85
N TRP A 2 -2.85 -12.73 -5.98
CA TRP A 2 -4.14 -12.14 -5.65
C TRP A 2 -4.53 -11.10 -6.71
N THR A 3 -5.82 -11.06 -7.04
CA THR A 3 -6.38 -10.04 -7.93
C THR A 3 -7.45 -9.27 -7.17
N PRO A 4 -7.39 -7.92 -7.13
CA PRO A 4 -8.41 -7.13 -6.44
C PRO A 4 -9.80 -7.32 -7.04
N ASN A 5 -10.79 -7.38 -6.16
CA ASN A 5 -12.19 -7.31 -6.56
C ASN A 5 -12.87 -6.20 -5.76
N TYR A 6 -13.05 -5.04 -6.39
CA TYR A 6 -13.53 -3.85 -5.70
C TYR A 6 -15.00 -3.93 -5.29
N SER A 7 -15.72 -4.96 -5.74
CA SER A 7 -17.12 -5.17 -5.35
C SER A 7 -17.26 -6.07 -4.12
N THR A 8 -16.31 -6.99 -3.88
CA THR A 8 -16.44 -8.01 -2.83
C THR A 8 -15.33 -7.96 -1.79
N HIS A 9 -14.16 -7.44 -2.12
CA HIS A 9 -13.06 -7.32 -1.18
C HIS A 9 -13.19 -6.02 -0.39
N SER A 10 -13.29 -6.11 0.93
CA SER A 10 -13.47 -4.94 1.80
C SER A 10 -12.62 -4.98 3.07
N ILE A 11 -12.08 -6.13 3.42
CA ILE A 11 -11.28 -6.31 4.64
C ILE A 11 -9.99 -7.06 4.32
N LYS A 12 -9.00 -6.95 5.20
CA LYS A 12 -7.67 -7.53 4.98
C LYS A 12 -7.72 -9.03 4.68
N SER A 13 -8.61 -9.78 5.32
CA SER A 13 -8.71 -11.23 5.09
C SER A 13 -9.16 -11.61 3.68
N ASP A 14 -9.71 -10.67 2.92
CA ASP A 14 -10.04 -10.89 1.50
C ASP A 14 -8.79 -10.86 0.62
N VAL A 15 -7.69 -10.31 1.10
CA VAL A 15 -6.41 -10.27 0.39
C VAL A 15 -5.68 -11.57 0.63
N THR A 16 -5.41 -12.31 -0.44
CA THR A 16 -4.75 -13.62 -0.38
C THR A 16 -3.38 -13.56 -1.04
N ASN A 17 -2.59 -14.59 -0.85
CA ASN A 17 -1.26 -14.72 -1.45
C ASN A 17 -0.32 -13.56 -1.10
N GLU A 18 -0.35 -13.11 0.16
CA GLU A 18 0.61 -12.14 0.64
C GLU A 18 2.03 -12.64 0.41
N VAL A 19 2.94 -11.76 -0.03
CA VAL A 19 4.34 -12.11 -0.19
C VAL A 19 4.96 -12.52 1.14
N SER A 20 6.01 -13.32 1.08
CA SER A 20 6.76 -13.75 2.24
C SER A 20 8.24 -13.78 1.90
N GLY A 21 9.07 -13.85 2.90
CA GLY A 21 10.51 -13.95 2.72
C GLY A 21 11.28 -13.19 3.78
N THR A 22 12.60 -13.31 3.70
CA THR A 22 13.50 -12.62 4.61
C THR A 22 13.29 -11.11 4.52
N GLY A 23 13.26 -10.44 5.66
CA GLY A 23 13.09 -8.99 5.71
C GLY A 23 11.66 -8.50 5.52
N TYR A 24 10.71 -9.40 5.37
CA TYR A 24 9.28 -9.08 5.29
C TYR A 24 8.54 -9.78 6.43
N SER A 25 7.70 -9.03 7.12
CA SER A 25 6.81 -9.55 8.16
C SER A 25 5.37 -9.54 7.67
N ALA A 26 4.62 -10.60 7.95
CA ALA A 26 3.21 -10.69 7.59
C ALA A 26 2.45 -9.47 8.09
N GLY A 27 1.61 -8.90 7.24
CA GLY A 27 0.90 -7.65 7.52
C GLY A 27 1.57 -6.41 6.96
N GLY A 28 2.84 -6.50 6.57
CA GLY A 28 3.60 -5.40 5.97
C GLY A 28 4.11 -4.38 6.96
N GLU A 29 4.33 -3.16 6.48
CA GLU A 29 4.87 -2.05 7.27
C GLU A 29 3.78 -1.00 7.54
N SER A 30 3.88 -0.37 8.70
CA SER A 30 3.02 0.77 9.03
C SER A 30 3.44 1.99 8.23
N LEU A 31 2.45 2.70 7.67
CA LEU A 31 2.71 4.01 7.10
C LEU A 31 3.04 5.01 8.20
N THR A 32 4.04 5.86 7.94
CA THR A 32 4.48 6.89 8.89
C THR A 32 4.35 8.27 8.26
N SER A 33 4.39 9.31 9.08
CA SER A 33 4.29 10.71 8.61
C SER A 33 3.06 10.92 7.73
N ILE A 34 1.93 10.32 8.12
CA ILE A 34 0.68 10.42 7.36
C ILE A 34 0.15 11.83 7.50
N THR A 35 -0.19 12.44 6.36
CA THR A 35 -0.76 13.77 6.30
C THR A 35 -2.06 13.78 5.54
N PHE A 36 -2.97 14.64 5.97
CA PHE A 36 -4.22 14.96 5.30
C PHE A 36 -4.27 16.48 5.18
N ALA A 37 -4.08 17.00 3.99
CA ALA A 37 -3.97 18.43 3.76
C ALA A 37 -5.03 18.89 2.76
N THR A 38 -5.51 20.13 2.95
CA THR A 38 -6.47 20.74 2.04
C THR A 38 -5.88 22.03 1.47
N SER A 39 -6.09 22.25 0.18
CA SER A 39 -5.68 23.47 -0.49
C SER A 39 -6.53 23.67 -1.74
N GLY A 40 -7.14 24.85 -1.88
CA GLY A 40 -7.90 25.22 -3.08
C GLY A 40 -9.02 24.24 -3.45
N GLY A 41 -9.67 23.62 -2.47
CA GLY A 41 -10.73 22.63 -2.69
C GLY A 41 -10.23 21.21 -2.96
N THR A 42 -8.94 20.98 -2.87
CA THR A 42 -8.34 19.63 -3.04
C THR A 42 -7.86 19.09 -1.70
N ILE A 43 -8.23 17.85 -1.40
CA ILE A 43 -7.71 17.10 -0.26
C ILE A 43 -6.60 16.17 -0.75
N THR A 44 -5.43 16.25 -0.11
CA THR A 44 -4.29 15.38 -0.43
C THR A 44 -3.98 14.47 0.74
N TRP A 45 -3.90 13.16 0.47
CA TRP A 45 -3.46 12.16 1.44
C TRP A 45 -2.08 11.66 1.06
N ASP A 46 -1.14 11.72 2.00
CA ASP A 46 0.24 11.35 1.77
C ASP A 46 0.85 10.68 2.99
N ALA A 47 1.99 10.06 2.80
CA ALA A 47 2.77 9.45 3.86
C ALA A 47 4.24 9.36 3.43
N ALA A 48 5.12 9.03 4.38
CA ALA A 48 6.51 8.72 4.04
C ALA A 48 6.58 7.45 3.18
N ASP A 49 7.61 7.36 2.33
CA ASP A 49 7.86 6.17 1.54
C ASP A 49 8.09 4.96 2.43
N VAL A 50 7.74 3.78 1.93
CA VAL A 50 7.85 2.52 2.66
C VAL A 50 8.93 1.67 2.03
N GLU A 51 9.81 1.09 2.86
CA GLU A 51 10.85 0.20 2.35
C GLU A 51 11.07 -1.01 3.25
N TRP A 52 11.41 -2.13 2.62
CA TRP A 52 11.86 -3.35 3.28
C TRP A 52 13.31 -3.57 2.89
N THR A 53 14.21 -3.27 3.82
CA THR A 53 15.65 -3.40 3.60
C THR A 53 16.11 -4.84 3.81
N SER A 54 17.22 -5.21 3.18
CA SER A 54 17.79 -6.56 3.31
C SER A 54 16.74 -7.64 3.10
N SER A 55 15.87 -7.45 2.12
CA SER A 55 14.72 -8.30 1.88
C SER A 55 14.92 -9.24 0.70
N THR A 56 14.30 -10.41 0.79
CA THR A 56 14.15 -11.33 -0.33
C THR A 56 12.65 -11.58 -0.49
N ILE A 57 12.05 -10.87 -1.45
CA ILE A 57 10.63 -10.90 -1.75
C ILE A 57 10.48 -11.35 -3.20
N THR A 58 9.54 -12.24 -3.48
CA THR A 58 9.34 -12.77 -4.83
C THR A 58 7.95 -12.46 -5.35
N GLY A 59 7.88 -11.87 -6.53
CA GLY A 59 6.65 -11.73 -7.30
C GLY A 59 5.61 -10.81 -6.68
N ALA A 60 6.03 -9.70 -6.09
CA ALA A 60 5.10 -8.70 -5.58
C ALA A 60 4.49 -7.90 -6.73
N ARG A 61 3.17 -7.92 -6.87
CA ARG A 61 2.46 -7.21 -7.92
C ARG A 61 1.57 -6.09 -7.43
N TYR A 62 0.99 -6.26 -6.24
CA TYR A 62 0.08 -5.27 -5.65
C TYR A 62 0.58 -4.85 -4.27
N ALA A 63 0.37 -3.58 -3.94
CA ALA A 63 0.39 -3.11 -2.56
C ALA A 63 -1.04 -2.83 -2.13
N VAL A 64 -1.35 -3.16 -0.90
CA VAL A 64 -2.66 -2.90 -0.32
C VAL A 64 -2.48 -2.05 0.92
N ILE A 65 -3.25 -0.98 1.02
CA ILE A 65 -3.28 -0.13 2.22
C ILE A 65 -4.59 -0.44 2.95
N TYR A 66 -4.47 -0.70 4.25
CA TYR A 66 -5.62 -1.00 5.10
C TYR A 66 -5.50 -0.26 6.43
N ASP A 67 -6.61 -0.15 7.13
CA ASP A 67 -6.68 0.51 8.45
C ASP A 67 -6.65 -0.55 9.53
N ASP A 68 -5.52 -0.68 10.23
CA ASP A 68 -5.33 -1.66 11.28
C ASP A 68 -5.84 -1.19 12.65
N SER A 69 -6.36 0.03 12.74
CA SER A 69 -6.96 0.56 13.96
C SER A 69 -8.41 0.13 14.17
N LEU A 70 -9.03 -0.44 13.13
CA LEU A 70 -10.42 -0.87 13.15
C LEU A 70 -10.54 -2.38 13.10
N THR A 71 -11.68 -2.90 13.58
CA THR A 71 -11.99 -4.33 13.53
C THR A 71 -12.01 -4.82 12.08
N ASN A 72 -11.43 -6.00 11.82
CA ASN A 72 -11.33 -6.65 10.51
C ASN A 72 -10.42 -5.93 9.51
N ASP A 73 -9.69 -4.90 9.93
CA ASP A 73 -8.71 -4.20 9.09
C ASP A 73 -9.29 -3.82 7.73
N PRO A 74 -10.22 -2.84 7.66
CA PRO A 74 -10.84 -2.45 6.40
C PRO A 74 -9.81 -1.99 5.36
N LEU A 75 -10.05 -2.36 4.10
CA LEU A 75 -9.18 -1.96 2.99
C LEU A 75 -9.44 -0.51 2.61
N ILE A 76 -8.36 0.22 2.31
CA ILE A 76 -8.42 1.60 1.83
C ILE A 76 -8.22 1.64 0.32
N CYS A 77 -7.13 1.09 -0.18
CA CYS A 77 -6.86 1.03 -1.61
C CYS A 77 -5.89 -0.09 -1.95
N ALA A 78 -5.85 -0.45 -3.23
CA ALA A 78 -4.87 -1.35 -3.81
C ALA A 78 -4.12 -0.63 -4.91
N ILE A 79 -2.81 -0.90 -4.99
CA ILE A 79 -1.93 -0.29 -5.97
C ILE A 79 -1.37 -1.41 -6.83
N ASP A 80 -1.58 -1.33 -8.14
CA ASP A 80 -1.02 -2.28 -9.11
C ASP A 80 0.33 -1.75 -9.59
N PHE A 81 1.39 -2.52 -9.37
CA PHE A 81 2.73 -2.15 -9.83
C PHE A 81 2.90 -2.31 -11.35
N GLY A 82 1.94 -2.93 -12.03
CA GLY A 82 2.00 -3.16 -13.46
C GLY A 82 2.84 -4.37 -13.87
N GLY A 83 3.38 -5.10 -12.93
CA GLY A 83 4.19 -6.29 -13.14
C GLY A 83 4.65 -6.88 -11.83
N ASP A 84 5.31 -8.01 -11.88
CA ASP A 84 5.86 -8.66 -10.70
C ASP A 84 7.26 -8.10 -10.41
N PHE A 85 7.49 -7.70 -9.17
CA PHE A 85 8.77 -7.19 -8.71
C PHE A 85 9.31 -8.06 -7.60
N SER A 86 10.62 -8.26 -7.60
CA SER A 86 11.30 -9.13 -6.64
C SER A 86 12.58 -8.48 -6.16
N THR A 87 13.01 -8.87 -4.95
CA THR A 87 14.31 -8.52 -4.40
C THR A 87 15.04 -9.77 -3.94
N THR A 88 16.37 -9.70 -3.94
CA THR A 88 17.23 -10.74 -3.37
C THR A 88 18.28 -10.04 -2.52
N SER A 89 18.18 -10.18 -1.22
CA SER A 89 19.05 -9.49 -0.25
C SER A 89 19.18 -8.01 -0.55
N GLY A 90 18.08 -7.37 -0.94
CA GLY A 90 18.05 -5.98 -1.38
C GLY A 90 16.95 -5.17 -0.71
N THR A 91 16.70 -3.98 -1.23
CA THR A 91 15.65 -3.10 -0.69
C THR A 91 14.45 -3.10 -1.62
N PHE A 92 13.29 -3.48 -1.10
CA PHE A 92 12.01 -3.28 -1.79
C PHE A 92 11.41 -1.97 -1.27
N LYS A 93 11.25 -1.00 -2.16
CA LYS A 93 10.78 0.34 -1.77
C LYS A 93 9.58 0.75 -2.58
N ILE A 94 8.56 1.28 -1.90
CA ILE A 94 7.43 1.95 -2.52
C ILE A 94 7.60 3.44 -2.30
N THR A 95 7.79 4.17 -3.41
CA THR A 95 7.93 5.62 -3.41
C THR A 95 6.62 6.24 -3.85
N TRP A 96 6.01 7.01 -2.97
CA TRP A 96 4.78 7.72 -3.29
C TRP A 96 5.08 8.90 -4.21
N ASN A 97 4.11 9.23 -5.08
CA ASN A 97 4.22 10.40 -5.92
C ASN A 97 4.36 11.66 -5.05
N ALA A 98 5.12 12.64 -5.52
CA ALA A 98 5.32 13.91 -4.81
C ALA A 98 3.99 14.67 -4.58
N SER A 99 2.96 14.37 -5.37
CA SER A 99 1.62 14.93 -5.21
C SER A 99 0.77 14.15 -4.19
N GLY A 100 1.32 13.15 -3.51
CA GLY A 100 0.64 12.34 -2.50
C GLY A 100 0.23 10.96 -3.00
N ILE A 101 -0.36 10.16 -2.10
CA ILE A 101 -0.85 8.82 -2.41
C ILE A 101 -2.10 8.92 -3.27
N PHE A 102 -3.05 9.77 -2.87
CA PHE A 102 -4.17 10.15 -3.72
C PHE A 102 -4.66 11.55 -3.36
N THR A 103 -5.41 12.14 -4.28
CA THR A 103 -6.06 13.45 -4.08
C THR A 103 -7.56 13.34 -4.37
N LEU A 104 -8.35 14.15 -3.67
CA LEU A 104 -9.78 14.32 -3.94
C LEU A 104 -9.99 15.79 -4.26
N ASP A 105 -10.36 16.05 -5.50
CA ASP A 105 -10.65 17.41 -5.99
C ASP A 105 -12.14 17.70 -5.80
N LEU A 106 -12.44 18.65 -4.93
CA LEU A 106 -13.80 19.07 -4.64
C LEU A 106 -14.21 20.36 -5.38
N THR A 107 -13.34 20.85 -6.26
CA THR A 107 -13.69 22.03 -7.07
C THR A 107 -14.65 21.64 -8.18
N PRO A 108 -15.66 22.47 -8.47
CA PRO A 108 -16.60 22.17 -9.56
C PRO A 108 -15.94 22.26 -10.95
#